data_cb474cd5f304f2c78e068b1cf594516e
#
_entry.id   cb474cd5f304f2c78e068b1cf594516e
#
_cell.length_a   1.000
_cell.length_b   1.000
_cell.length_c   1.000
_cell.angle_alpha   90.00
_cell.angle_beta   90.00
_cell.angle_gamma   90.00
#
_symmetry.space_group_name_H-M   'P 1'
#
loop_
_entity.id
_entity.type
_entity.pdbx_description
1 polymer ?
#
loop_
_entity_poly.entity_id
_entity_poly.type
_entity_poly.pdbx_seq_one_letter_code
_entity_poly.pdbx_strand_id
1 'polypeptide(L)'
;MNLALGLGCDRNTPAATIQQVIDEALTQAGATLADVRAVASIDLKADEVGLAEVAAANGWTIRFYPAAELATVDVPNPSETVRKYTGTPSVSEAAAILVAGADQRHLLIEKHKLRGPDGRNATVSIVRMPC
;
A
#
# COMPACT_ATOMS: atom_id res chain seq x y z
N MET A 1 -4.56 14.93 9.72
CA MET A 1 -5.06 13.54 9.74
C MET A 1 -3.91 12.59 10.05
N ASN A 2 -4.22 11.43 10.57
CA ASN A 2 -3.25 10.35 10.70
C ASN A 2 -3.64 9.25 9.72
N LEU A 3 -2.76 8.99 8.75
CA LEU A 3 -3.04 8.04 7.68
C LEU A 3 -2.05 6.89 7.67
N ALA A 4 -2.52 5.73 7.26
CA ALA A 4 -1.71 4.56 6.97
C ALA A 4 -1.81 4.23 5.49
N LEU A 5 -0.69 3.87 4.89
CA LEU A 5 -0.61 3.46 3.50
C LEU A 5 -0.32 1.97 3.39
N GLY A 6 -1.03 1.30 2.52
CA GLY A 6 -0.69 -0.05 2.07
C GLY A 6 -0.18 0.03 0.64
N LEU A 7 0.95 -0.58 0.36
CA LEU A 7 1.60 -0.51 -0.94
C LEU A 7 1.67 -1.88 -1.60
N GLY A 8 1.45 -1.91 -2.91
CA GLY A 8 1.68 -3.06 -3.76
C GLY A 8 2.37 -2.60 -5.04
N CYS A 9 3.15 -3.47 -5.65
CA CYS A 9 3.80 -3.16 -6.92
C CYS A 9 4.22 -4.43 -7.64
N ASP A 10 4.39 -4.31 -8.95
CA ASP A 10 5.03 -5.36 -9.73
C ASP A 10 6.51 -5.44 -9.38
N ARG A 11 7.14 -6.58 -9.67
CA ARG A 11 8.56 -6.77 -9.43
C ARG A 11 9.36 -5.71 -10.22
N ASN A 12 10.32 -5.09 -9.55
CA ASN A 12 11.22 -4.07 -10.11
C ASN A 12 10.52 -2.76 -10.52
N THR A 13 9.38 -2.43 -9.93
CA THR A 13 8.73 -1.14 -10.18
C THR A 13 9.63 -0.01 -9.68
N PRO A 14 9.91 1.01 -10.52
CA PRO A 14 10.77 2.12 -10.11
C PRO A 14 10.19 2.93 -8.95
N ALA A 15 11.07 3.49 -8.12
CA ALA A 15 10.68 4.37 -7.02
C ALA A 15 9.83 5.54 -7.51
N ALA A 16 10.14 6.10 -8.67
CA ALA A 16 9.38 7.21 -9.24
C ALA A 16 7.90 6.86 -9.46
N THR A 17 7.62 5.66 -9.95
CA THR A 17 6.24 5.19 -10.16
C THR A 17 5.53 5.01 -8.81
N ILE A 18 6.20 4.42 -7.84
CA ILE A 18 5.64 4.20 -6.50
C ILE A 18 5.35 5.55 -5.82
N GLN A 19 6.29 6.49 -5.89
CA GLN A 19 6.09 7.82 -5.32
C GLN A 19 4.93 8.54 -5.99
N GLN A 20 4.80 8.44 -7.31
CA GLN A 20 3.72 9.08 -8.05
C GLN A 20 2.35 8.53 -7.67
N VAL A 21 2.20 7.21 -7.53
CA VAL A 21 0.92 6.62 -7.13
C VAL A 21 0.53 7.07 -5.72
N ILE A 22 1.49 7.21 -4.82
CA ILE A 22 1.26 7.71 -3.46
C ILE A 22 0.80 9.16 -3.52
N ASP A 23 1.51 10.02 -4.26
CA ASP A 23 1.17 11.44 -4.36
C ASP A 23 -0.22 11.64 -4.96
N GLU A 24 -0.57 10.89 -5.99
CA GLU A 24 -1.90 10.94 -6.59
C GLU A 24 -3.00 10.55 -5.61
N ALA A 25 -2.79 9.45 -4.88
CA ALA A 25 -3.78 8.96 -3.91
C ALA A 25 -3.95 9.93 -2.74
N LEU A 26 -2.87 10.51 -2.24
CA LEU A 26 -2.95 11.51 -1.17
C LEU A 26 -3.72 12.74 -1.64
N THR A 27 -3.49 13.20 -2.86
CA THR A 27 -4.23 14.32 -3.45
C THR A 27 -5.72 14.00 -3.52
N GLN A 28 -6.08 12.79 -3.95
CA GLN A 28 -7.48 12.34 -4.00
C GLN A 28 -8.11 12.32 -2.60
N ALA A 29 -7.35 11.96 -1.59
CA ALA A 29 -7.83 11.93 -0.21
C ALA A 29 -7.87 13.31 0.47
N GLY A 30 -7.37 14.35 -0.20
CA GLY A 30 -7.28 15.68 0.39
C GLY A 30 -6.21 15.78 1.47
N ALA A 31 -5.13 15.01 1.32
CA ALA A 31 -4.08 14.87 2.34
C ALA A 31 -2.69 15.14 1.74
N THR A 32 -1.69 15.16 2.61
CA THR A 32 -0.29 15.38 2.23
C THR A 32 0.61 14.28 2.82
N LEU A 33 1.86 14.25 2.37
CA LEU A 33 2.86 13.32 2.92
C LEU A 33 3.04 13.47 4.43
N ALA A 34 2.85 14.68 4.96
CA ALA A 34 2.95 14.95 6.39
C ALA A 34 1.89 14.22 7.23
N ASP A 35 0.79 13.81 6.61
CA ASP A 35 -0.29 13.09 7.29
C ASP A 35 0.00 11.59 7.46
N VAL A 36 1.00 11.05 6.76
CA VAL A 36 1.32 9.62 6.76
C VAL A 36 2.07 9.26 8.04
N ARG A 37 1.52 8.30 8.80
CA ARG A 37 2.10 7.83 10.07
C ARG A 37 2.60 6.40 10.01
N ALA A 38 2.08 5.59 9.07
CA ALA A 38 2.45 4.19 8.95
C ALA A 38 2.38 3.76 7.50
N VAL A 39 3.27 2.86 7.10
CA VAL A 39 3.33 2.32 5.74
C VAL A 39 3.60 0.83 5.83
N ALA A 40 2.89 0.04 5.03
CA ALA A 40 3.02 -1.41 5.05
C ALA A 40 2.90 -2.02 3.64
N SER A 41 3.42 -3.23 3.49
CA SER A 41 3.29 -4.04 2.29
C SER A 41 3.38 -5.53 2.66
N ILE A 42 3.44 -6.39 1.65
CA ILE A 42 3.63 -7.82 1.85
C ILE A 42 5.13 -8.16 1.91
N ASP A 43 5.50 -9.17 2.68
CA ASP A 43 6.90 -9.57 2.87
C ASP A 43 7.57 -10.04 1.58
N LEU A 44 6.80 -10.52 0.59
CA LEU A 44 7.30 -10.85 -0.75
C LEU A 44 7.97 -9.66 -1.43
N LYS A 45 7.68 -8.43 -0.98
CA LYS A 45 8.21 -7.18 -1.54
C LYS A 45 9.32 -6.56 -0.67
N ALA A 46 9.75 -7.25 0.37
CA ALA A 46 10.75 -6.71 1.30
C ALA A 46 12.12 -6.43 0.64
N ASP A 47 12.40 -7.09 -0.48
CA ASP A 47 13.64 -6.90 -1.24
C ASP A 47 13.49 -5.94 -2.43
N GLU A 48 12.33 -5.28 -2.59
CA GLU A 48 12.10 -4.34 -3.70
C GLU A 48 12.86 -3.04 -3.47
N VAL A 49 13.77 -2.73 -4.39
CA VAL A 49 14.62 -1.54 -4.34
C VAL A 49 13.76 -0.27 -4.39
N GLY A 50 12.73 -0.26 -5.25
CA GLY A 50 11.84 0.91 -5.38
C GLY A 50 11.13 1.26 -4.08
N LEU A 51 10.65 0.26 -3.34
CA LEU A 51 10.02 0.50 -2.03
C LEU A 51 11.02 1.03 -1.02
N ALA A 52 12.25 0.47 -0.99
CA ALA A 52 13.30 0.93 -0.09
C ALA A 52 13.69 2.39 -0.37
N GLU A 53 13.79 2.76 -1.64
CA GLU A 53 14.13 4.14 -2.03
C GLU A 53 13.03 5.12 -1.64
N VAL A 54 11.76 4.77 -1.86
CA VAL A 54 10.63 5.61 -1.45
C VAL A 54 10.59 5.78 0.07
N ALA A 55 10.82 4.70 0.81
CA ALA A 55 10.87 4.75 2.27
C ALA A 55 11.98 5.68 2.75
N ALA A 56 13.17 5.55 2.18
CA ALA A 56 14.32 6.40 2.55
C ALA A 56 14.05 7.87 2.22
N ALA A 57 13.49 8.15 1.05
CA ALA A 57 13.21 9.52 0.61
C ALA A 57 12.18 10.24 1.50
N ASN A 58 11.25 9.49 2.09
CA ASN A 58 10.18 10.05 2.91
C ASN A 58 10.42 9.88 4.42
N GLY A 59 11.49 9.21 4.81
CA GLY A 59 11.77 8.96 6.22
C GLY A 59 10.85 7.92 6.83
N TRP A 60 10.36 6.98 6.04
CA TRP A 60 9.45 5.93 6.49
C TRP A 60 10.17 4.63 6.75
N THR A 61 9.63 3.83 7.69
CA THR A 61 9.96 2.42 7.87
C THR A 61 8.75 1.62 7.42
N ILE A 62 8.88 0.85 6.33
CA ILE A 62 7.79 0.03 5.82
C ILE A 62 7.71 -1.25 6.65
N ARG A 63 6.51 -1.55 7.16
CA ARG A 63 6.24 -2.81 7.82
C ARG A 63 5.79 -3.84 6.81
N PHE A 64 6.42 -5.02 6.81
CA PHE A 64 6.10 -6.11 5.91
C PHE A 64 5.37 -7.22 6.64
N TYR A 65 4.22 -7.64 6.10
CA TYR A 65 3.38 -8.69 6.67
C TYR A 65 3.42 -9.94 5.80
N PRO A 66 3.35 -11.14 6.41
CA PRO A 66 3.22 -12.36 5.62
C PRO A 66 1.82 -12.46 5.00
N ALA A 67 1.74 -13.15 3.85
CA ALA A 67 0.48 -13.31 3.11
C ALA A 67 -0.62 -13.92 3.99
N ALA A 68 -0.27 -14.88 4.86
CA ALA A 68 -1.24 -15.53 5.75
C ALA A 68 -1.91 -14.53 6.69
N GLU A 69 -1.17 -13.52 7.17
CA GLU A 69 -1.73 -12.49 8.04
C GLU A 69 -2.60 -11.52 7.26
N LEU A 70 -2.15 -11.11 6.07
CA LEU A 70 -2.95 -10.24 5.19
C LEU A 70 -4.26 -10.90 4.78
N ALA A 71 -4.26 -12.21 4.56
CA ALA A 71 -5.44 -12.97 4.14
C ALA A 71 -6.54 -13.00 5.21
N THR A 72 -6.24 -12.69 6.47
CA THR A 72 -7.24 -12.63 7.54
C THR A 72 -8.06 -11.35 7.53
N VAL A 73 -7.67 -10.35 6.72
CA VAL A 73 -8.31 -9.04 6.70
C VAL A 73 -9.44 -9.02 5.68
N ASP A 74 -10.63 -8.59 6.11
CA ASP A 74 -11.75 -8.34 5.19
C ASP A 74 -11.47 -7.09 4.37
N VAL A 75 -11.54 -7.23 3.06
CA VAL A 75 -11.26 -6.16 2.11
C VAL A 75 -12.43 -5.97 1.14
N PRO A 76 -12.67 -4.73 0.67
CA PRO A 76 -13.82 -4.46 -0.21
C PRO A 76 -13.61 -4.95 -1.66
N ASN A 77 -12.34 -5.12 -2.10
CA ASN A 77 -12.03 -5.48 -3.48
C ASN A 77 -11.12 -6.72 -3.55
N PRO A 78 -11.61 -7.90 -3.09
CA PRO A 78 -10.80 -9.12 -3.16
C PRO A 78 -10.55 -9.52 -4.61
N SER A 79 -9.33 -10.02 -4.90
CA SER A 79 -8.92 -10.43 -6.23
C SER A 79 -8.37 -11.85 -6.20
N GLU A 80 -8.98 -12.76 -6.97
CA GLU A 80 -8.49 -14.13 -7.10
C GLU A 80 -7.15 -14.17 -7.85
N THR A 81 -6.93 -13.26 -8.79
CA THR A 81 -5.64 -13.14 -9.47
C THR A 81 -4.53 -12.78 -8.50
N VAL A 82 -4.77 -11.80 -7.62
CA VAL A 82 -3.80 -11.41 -6.60
C VAL A 82 -3.57 -12.55 -5.61
N ARG A 83 -4.63 -13.24 -5.17
CA ARG A 83 -4.53 -14.39 -4.28
C ARG A 83 -3.64 -15.50 -4.88
N LYS A 84 -3.78 -15.74 -6.18
CA LYS A 84 -3.00 -16.77 -6.88
C LYS A 84 -1.49 -16.52 -6.81
N TYR A 85 -1.08 -15.25 -6.90
CA TYR A 85 0.36 -14.90 -6.94
C TYR A 85 0.95 -14.52 -5.58
N THR A 86 0.13 -14.08 -4.64
CA THR A 86 0.62 -13.56 -3.35
C THR A 86 0.16 -14.36 -2.14
N GLY A 87 -0.87 -15.20 -2.29
CA GLY A 87 -1.48 -15.93 -1.17
C GLY A 87 -2.51 -15.13 -0.39
N THR A 88 -2.82 -13.91 -0.81
CA THR A 88 -3.85 -13.06 -0.19
C THR A 88 -4.66 -12.37 -1.28
N PRO A 89 -5.98 -12.14 -1.08
CA PRO A 89 -6.83 -11.51 -2.11
C PRO A 89 -6.56 -10.02 -2.30
N SER A 90 -5.87 -9.37 -1.39
CA SER A 90 -5.48 -7.96 -1.52
C SER A 90 -4.23 -7.71 -0.71
N VAL A 91 -3.25 -7.04 -1.32
CA VAL A 91 -2.02 -6.64 -0.62
C VAL A 91 -2.20 -5.25 -0.03
N SER A 92 -2.51 -4.25 -0.87
CA SER A 92 -2.51 -2.85 -0.43
C SER A 92 -3.60 -2.55 0.60
N GLU A 93 -4.83 -3.01 0.35
CA GLU A 93 -5.94 -2.76 1.29
C GLU A 93 -5.69 -3.44 2.63
N ALA A 94 -5.32 -4.73 2.61
CA ALA A 94 -5.08 -5.50 3.83
C ALA A 94 -3.90 -4.95 4.63
N ALA A 95 -2.80 -4.58 3.97
CA ALA A 95 -1.63 -4.03 4.63
C ALA A 95 -1.95 -2.69 5.30
N ALA A 96 -2.68 -1.81 4.61
CA ALA A 96 -3.08 -0.52 5.18
C ALA A 96 -3.97 -0.71 6.42
N ILE A 97 -4.94 -1.61 6.34
CA ILE A 97 -5.86 -1.89 7.45
C ILE A 97 -5.11 -2.46 8.66
N LEU A 98 -4.23 -3.43 8.44
CA LEU A 98 -3.46 -4.05 9.52
C LEU A 98 -2.55 -3.05 10.24
N VAL A 99 -1.77 -2.29 9.48
CA VAL A 99 -0.81 -1.36 10.08
C VAL A 99 -1.51 -0.20 10.76
N ALA A 100 -2.71 0.15 10.33
CA ALA A 100 -3.53 1.20 10.95
C ALA A 100 -4.22 0.72 12.23
N GLY A 101 -4.35 -0.59 12.45
CA GLY A 101 -5.16 -1.12 13.53
C GLY A 101 -6.64 -0.80 13.36
N ALA A 102 -7.13 -0.85 12.11
CA ALA A 102 -8.47 -0.43 11.72
C ALA A 102 -9.22 -1.55 11.00
N ASP A 103 -10.30 -1.20 10.33
CA ASP A 103 -11.06 -2.10 9.46
C ASP A 103 -11.38 -1.39 8.14
N GLN A 104 -12.07 -2.12 7.22
CA GLN A 104 -12.33 -1.59 5.88
C GLN A 104 -13.20 -0.32 5.87
N ARG A 105 -13.95 -0.04 6.95
CA ARG A 105 -14.76 1.19 7.04
C ARG A 105 -13.92 2.45 7.14
N HIS A 106 -12.62 2.32 7.49
CA HIS A 106 -11.70 3.44 7.62
C HIS A 106 -10.93 3.73 6.32
N LEU A 107 -11.16 2.95 5.26
CA LEU A 107 -10.54 3.19 3.97
C LEU A 107 -11.02 4.51 3.36
N LEU A 108 -10.08 5.42 3.10
CA LEU A 108 -10.33 6.67 2.37
C LEU A 108 -10.15 6.46 0.87
N ILE A 109 -9.11 5.73 0.50
CA ILE A 109 -8.83 5.29 -0.86
C ILE A 109 -8.72 3.77 -0.82
N GLU A 110 -9.67 3.09 -1.45
CA GLU A 110 -9.70 1.63 -1.43
C GLU A 110 -8.51 1.05 -2.19
N LYS A 111 -8.30 1.53 -3.41
CA LYS A 111 -7.14 1.11 -4.20
C LYS A 111 -6.94 2.09 -5.34
N HIS A 112 -5.82 2.81 -5.33
CA HIS A 112 -5.40 3.63 -6.44
C HIS A 112 -4.25 2.93 -7.15
N LYS A 113 -4.36 2.79 -8.46
CA LYS A 113 -3.38 2.06 -9.27
C LYS A 113 -2.81 2.98 -10.34
N LEU A 114 -1.50 2.89 -10.53
CA LEU A 114 -0.79 3.62 -11.58
C LEU A 114 0.08 2.66 -12.35
N ARG A 115 -0.03 2.69 -13.68
CA ARG A 115 0.89 1.99 -14.56
C ARG A 115 1.98 2.95 -14.99
N GLY A 116 3.23 2.61 -14.70
CA GLY A 116 4.38 3.44 -15.06
C GLY A 116 4.73 3.35 -16.54
N PRO A 117 5.68 4.20 -17.00
CA PRO A 117 6.08 4.24 -18.42
C PRO A 117 6.73 2.94 -18.90
N ASP A 118 7.27 2.13 -18.01
CA ASP A 118 7.85 0.82 -18.32
C ASP A 118 6.82 -0.32 -18.30
N GLY A 119 5.54 -0.01 -18.05
CA GLY A 119 4.45 -0.99 -17.99
C GLY A 119 4.27 -1.64 -16.62
N ARG A 120 5.10 -1.31 -15.63
CA ARG A 120 4.98 -1.86 -14.28
C ARG A 120 3.98 -1.04 -13.46
N ASN A 121 3.20 -1.74 -12.64
CA ASN A 121 2.12 -1.16 -11.86
C ASN A 121 2.52 -0.96 -10.40
N ALA A 122 2.01 0.11 -9.80
CA ALA A 122 2.04 0.31 -8.36
C ALA A 122 0.63 0.59 -7.87
N THR A 123 0.33 0.15 -6.65
CA THR A 123 -0.97 0.37 -6.03
C THR A 123 -0.78 0.92 -4.62
N VAL A 124 -1.73 1.74 -4.20
CA VAL A 124 -1.77 2.24 -2.82
C VAL A 124 -3.21 2.26 -2.33
N SER A 125 -3.38 1.87 -1.08
CA SER A 125 -4.62 2.04 -0.32
C SER A 125 -4.34 2.97 0.85
N ILE A 126 -5.29 3.81 1.20
CA ILE A 126 -5.15 4.77 2.29
C ILE A 126 -6.24 4.52 3.31
N VAL A 127 -5.83 4.33 4.57
CA VAL A 127 -6.71 4.12 5.70
C VAL A 127 -6.54 5.28 6.68
N ARG A 128 -7.66 5.82 7.17
CA ARG A 128 -7.63 6.77 8.28
C ARG A 128 -7.41 5.99 9.57
N MET A 129 -6.35 6.32 10.28
CA MET A 129 -6.04 5.64 11.53
C MET A 129 -7.04 6.05 12.61
N PRO A 130 -7.56 5.09 13.39
CA PRO A 130 -8.43 5.44 14.52
C PRO A 130 -7.64 6.20 15.58
N CYS A 131 -8.33 7.10 16.26
CA CYS A 131 -7.73 7.91 17.32
C CYS A 131 -7.46 7.10 18.58
#